data_92c03f9d8410d7529f505e35a601fc0a
#
_entry.id   92c03f9d8410d7529f505e35a601fc0a
#
_cell.length_a   1.000
_cell.length_b   1.000
_cell.length_c   1.000
_cell.angle_alpha   90.00
_cell.angle_beta   90.00
_cell.angle_gamma   90.00
#
_symmetry.space_group_name_H-M   'P 1'
#
loop_
_entity.id
_entity.type
_entity.pdbx_description
1 polymer ?
#
loop_
_entity_poly.entity_id
_entity_poly.type
_entity_poly.pdbx_seq_one_letter_code
_entity_poly.pdbx_strand_id
1 'polypeptide(L)'
;AAAMEKTAKEAGVKIVAGDTKVAGKGQVDGVFITTTGIGEIQEGVETSGFMAKPGDAVIVSGDIGRHGCTILLAREDFGIDADVTSDCAPLWGTVQDILSVTKDVHVIRDATRGGVGTVLYEIAEQSHTGIRLNAEAIPVQESVKGVCGMLGLEPLYLACEGRLVIFAPKENAEAIVAKLHEGKYSTEAAIIGEVTEEMPGRVVVTTEIGAETLLPPPGGELLPRIC
;
A
#
# COMPACT_ATOMS: atom_id res chain seq x y z
N ALA A 1 -24.74 7.17 -0.29
CA ALA A 1 -24.93 7.36 -1.74
C ALA A 1 -24.05 8.52 -2.25
N ALA A 2 -24.18 9.77 -1.75
CA ALA A 2 -23.47 10.92 -2.29
C ALA A 2 -21.92 10.79 -2.26
N ALA A 3 -21.34 10.26 -1.17
CA ALA A 3 -19.90 10.02 -1.09
C ALA A 3 -19.43 8.99 -2.13
N MET A 4 -20.16 7.89 -2.32
CA MET A 4 -19.86 6.89 -3.34
C MET A 4 -19.92 7.48 -4.76
N GLU A 5 -20.95 8.29 -5.05
CA GLU A 5 -21.08 8.96 -6.35
C GLU A 5 -19.90 9.90 -6.62
N LYS A 6 -19.50 10.69 -5.61
CA LYS A 6 -18.34 11.59 -5.71
C LYS A 6 -17.06 10.82 -6.01
N THR A 7 -16.78 9.77 -5.25
CA THR A 7 -15.57 8.95 -5.43
C THR A 7 -15.59 8.20 -6.76
N ALA A 8 -16.73 7.66 -7.19
CA ALA A 8 -16.85 7.01 -8.49
C ALA A 8 -16.56 7.98 -9.65
N LYS A 9 -17.07 9.21 -9.57
CA LYS A 9 -16.77 10.27 -10.55
C LYS A 9 -15.28 10.62 -10.57
N GLU A 10 -14.66 10.75 -9.41
CA GLU A 10 -13.23 11.02 -9.29
C GLU A 10 -12.38 9.87 -9.86
N ALA A 11 -12.76 8.64 -9.58
CA ALA A 11 -12.10 7.43 -10.11
C ALA A 11 -12.39 7.18 -11.60
N GLY A 12 -13.29 7.93 -12.23
CA GLY A 12 -13.68 7.73 -13.63
C GLY A 12 -14.47 6.44 -13.87
N VAL A 13 -15.05 5.83 -12.82
CA VAL A 13 -15.79 4.57 -12.92
C VAL A 13 -17.30 4.82 -12.87
N LYS A 14 -18.08 3.93 -13.51
CA LYS A 14 -19.53 3.95 -13.51
C LYS A 14 -20.08 2.90 -12.55
N ILE A 15 -20.97 3.31 -11.66
CA ILE A 15 -21.79 2.38 -10.88
C ILE A 15 -22.92 1.91 -11.79
N VAL A 16 -22.87 0.64 -12.21
CA VAL A 16 -23.82 0.08 -13.20
C VAL A 16 -24.91 -0.77 -12.57
N ALA A 17 -24.72 -1.21 -11.34
CA ALA A 17 -25.70 -1.98 -10.57
C ALA A 17 -25.54 -1.71 -9.07
N GLY A 18 -26.58 -1.93 -8.32
CA GLY A 18 -26.58 -1.84 -6.87
C GLY A 18 -27.87 -2.38 -6.31
N ASP A 19 -27.80 -2.93 -5.12
CA ASP A 19 -28.93 -3.36 -4.33
C ASP A 19 -28.76 -2.92 -2.88
N THR A 20 -29.86 -2.71 -2.17
CA THR A 20 -29.85 -2.34 -0.76
C THR A 20 -30.80 -3.25 0.00
N LYS A 21 -30.28 -3.95 0.99
CA LYS A 21 -31.07 -4.77 1.89
C LYS A 21 -31.09 -4.15 3.28
N VAL A 22 -32.27 -4.00 3.83
CA VAL A 22 -32.45 -3.57 5.23
C VAL A 22 -32.54 -4.83 6.09
N ALA A 23 -31.69 -4.90 7.10
CA ALA A 23 -31.71 -5.97 8.09
C ALA A 23 -32.54 -5.56 9.32
N GLY A 24 -33.01 -6.55 10.07
CA GLY A 24 -33.70 -6.30 11.34
C GLY A 24 -32.77 -5.70 12.40
N LYS A 25 -33.36 -5.04 13.39
CA LYS A 25 -32.58 -4.44 14.48
C LYS A 25 -31.72 -5.49 15.21
N GLY A 26 -30.41 -5.21 15.34
CA GLY A 26 -29.44 -6.10 15.98
C GLY A 26 -28.92 -7.23 15.10
N GLN A 27 -29.28 -7.29 13.81
CA GLN A 27 -28.74 -8.28 12.87
C GLN A 27 -27.48 -7.78 12.14
N VAL A 28 -27.28 -6.48 12.06
CA VAL A 28 -26.07 -5.85 11.51
C VAL A 28 -25.75 -4.58 12.31
N ASP A 29 -24.47 -4.26 12.40
CA ASP A 29 -23.99 -3.03 13.01
C ASP A 29 -23.72 -1.97 11.92
N GLY A 30 -24.55 -0.93 11.90
CA GLY A 30 -24.39 0.18 10.97
C GLY A 30 -24.65 -0.20 9.50
N VAL A 31 -23.67 -0.02 8.64
CA VAL A 31 -23.77 -0.22 7.19
C VAL A 31 -22.60 -1.05 6.68
N PHE A 32 -22.90 -2.11 5.94
CA PHE A 32 -21.91 -2.89 5.22
C PHE A 32 -22.03 -2.58 3.72
N ILE A 33 -20.90 -2.34 3.06
CA ILE A 33 -20.84 -2.05 1.63
C ILE A 33 -19.88 -3.04 0.98
N THR A 34 -20.40 -3.82 0.03
CA THR A 34 -19.57 -4.71 -0.80
C THR A 34 -19.56 -4.19 -2.22
N THR A 35 -18.39 -4.08 -2.82
CA THR A 35 -18.22 -3.63 -4.20
C THR A 35 -17.54 -4.71 -5.04
N THR A 36 -17.94 -4.79 -6.31
CA THR A 36 -17.28 -5.64 -7.32
C THR A 36 -16.94 -4.77 -8.52
N GLY A 37 -15.68 -4.79 -8.95
CA GLY A 37 -15.21 -4.06 -10.12
C GLY A 37 -14.92 -4.99 -11.28
N ILE A 38 -15.18 -4.51 -12.50
CA ILE A 38 -14.78 -5.14 -13.75
C ILE A 38 -13.99 -4.13 -14.55
N GLY A 39 -12.82 -4.52 -15.10
CA GLY A 39 -11.96 -3.69 -15.90
C GLY A 39 -11.33 -4.46 -17.05
N GLU A 40 -10.77 -3.73 -18.01
CA GLU A 40 -9.99 -4.28 -19.11
C GLU A 40 -8.51 -4.22 -18.79
N ILE A 41 -7.79 -5.30 -19.04
CA ILE A 41 -6.33 -5.33 -18.94
C ILE A 41 -5.76 -4.48 -20.05
N GLN A 42 -4.88 -3.54 -19.72
CA GLN A 42 -4.24 -2.67 -20.70
C GLN A 42 -3.32 -3.48 -21.62
N GLU A 43 -3.40 -3.25 -22.93
CA GLU A 43 -2.57 -3.96 -23.91
C GLU A 43 -1.07 -3.72 -23.66
N GLY A 44 -0.32 -4.81 -23.59
CA GLY A 44 1.12 -4.81 -23.34
C GLY A 44 1.52 -4.55 -21.89
N VAL A 45 0.58 -4.68 -20.96
CA VAL A 45 0.85 -4.62 -19.51
C VAL A 45 0.60 -6.01 -18.92
N GLU A 46 1.64 -6.59 -18.35
CA GLU A 46 1.55 -7.83 -17.58
C GLU A 46 2.15 -7.59 -16.20
N THR A 47 1.35 -7.72 -15.16
CA THR A 47 1.80 -7.57 -13.77
C THR A 47 1.33 -8.74 -12.94
N SER A 48 2.22 -9.28 -12.13
CA SER A 48 1.91 -10.37 -11.20
C SER A 48 2.92 -10.42 -10.08
N GLY A 49 2.52 -10.89 -8.89
CA GLY A 49 3.44 -11.12 -7.78
C GLY A 49 4.57 -12.11 -8.08
N PHE A 50 4.42 -12.93 -9.11
CA PHE A 50 5.46 -13.88 -9.58
C PHE A 50 6.51 -13.23 -10.48
N MET A 51 6.33 -11.98 -10.90
CA MET A 51 7.15 -11.34 -11.93
C MET A 51 8.27 -10.46 -11.38
N ALA A 52 8.35 -10.26 -10.07
CA ALA A 52 9.47 -9.52 -9.48
C ALA A 52 10.80 -10.23 -9.79
N LYS A 53 11.81 -9.47 -10.18
CA LYS A 53 13.11 -9.97 -10.62
C LYS A 53 14.25 -9.30 -9.85
N PRO A 54 15.34 -10.02 -9.58
CA PRO A 54 16.56 -9.40 -9.05
C PRO A 54 16.98 -8.19 -9.92
N GLY A 55 17.26 -7.07 -9.26
CA GLY A 55 17.57 -5.80 -9.90
C GLY A 55 16.38 -4.86 -10.08
N ASP A 56 15.15 -5.31 -9.79
CA ASP A 56 14.00 -4.40 -9.73
C ASP A 56 14.14 -3.44 -8.55
N ALA A 57 13.76 -2.19 -8.77
CA ALA A 57 13.52 -1.26 -7.70
C ALA A 57 12.15 -1.54 -7.04
N VAL A 58 12.10 -1.38 -5.73
CA VAL A 58 10.86 -1.41 -4.94
C VAL A 58 10.44 0.02 -4.64
N ILE A 59 9.26 0.41 -5.10
CA ILE A 59 8.73 1.77 -4.99
C ILE A 59 7.42 1.73 -4.20
N VAL A 60 7.20 2.71 -3.34
CA VAL A 60 5.88 2.99 -2.75
C VAL A 60 5.32 4.28 -3.36
N SER A 61 4.02 4.32 -3.61
CA SER A 61 3.38 5.48 -4.23
C SER A 61 3.14 6.65 -3.28
N GLY A 62 3.56 6.55 -2.04
CA GLY A 62 3.43 7.62 -1.05
C GLY A 62 3.75 7.15 0.36
N ASP A 63 3.51 8.00 1.34
CA ASP A 63 3.71 7.73 2.76
C ASP A 63 2.84 6.57 3.26
N ILE A 64 3.35 5.79 4.21
CA ILE A 64 2.71 4.56 4.65
C ILE A 64 2.11 4.65 6.05
N GLY A 65 1.15 3.75 6.35
CA GLY A 65 0.62 3.49 7.69
C GLY A 65 -0.47 4.45 8.17
N ARG A 66 -0.83 5.51 7.43
CA ARG A 66 -1.82 6.49 7.88
C ARG A 66 -3.20 5.91 8.12
N HIS A 67 -3.70 5.07 7.20
CA HIS A 67 -5.03 4.49 7.38
C HIS A 67 -5.09 3.65 8.65
N GLY A 68 -4.18 2.69 8.79
CA GLY A 68 -4.13 1.83 9.98
C GLY A 68 -4.01 2.62 11.27
N CYS A 69 -3.18 3.65 11.30
CA CYS A 69 -3.04 4.55 12.44
C CYS A 69 -4.34 5.32 12.74
N THR A 70 -4.99 5.90 11.71
CA THR A 70 -6.28 6.61 11.87
C THR A 70 -7.36 5.70 12.45
N ILE A 71 -7.48 4.48 11.96
CA ILE A 71 -8.49 3.54 12.43
C ILE A 71 -8.19 3.07 13.85
N LEU A 72 -6.92 2.82 14.16
CA LEU A 72 -6.51 2.43 15.51
C LEU A 72 -6.89 3.51 16.55
N LEU A 73 -6.55 4.76 16.27
CA LEU A 73 -6.89 5.89 17.12
C LEU A 73 -8.40 6.13 17.26
N ALA A 74 -9.17 5.84 16.18
CA ALA A 74 -10.62 6.02 16.20
C ALA A 74 -11.37 4.91 16.95
N ARG A 75 -10.79 3.74 17.12
CA ARG A 75 -11.44 2.58 17.75
C ARG A 75 -11.04 2.35 19.19
N GLU A 76 -9.80 2.65 19.53
CA GLU A 76 -9.24 2.39 20.85
C GLU A 76 -8.95 3.71 21.55
N ASP A 77 -9.35 3.81 22.80
CA ASP A 77 -9.05 4.98 23.63
C ASP A 77 -7.66 4.83 24.29
N PHE A 78 -6.64 5.17 23.52
CA PHE A 78 -5.26 5.19 24.03
C PHE A 78 -4.90 6.51 24.74
N GLY A 79 -5.81 7.48 24.78
CA GLY A 79 -5.49 8.84 25.26
C GLY A 79 -4.43 9.55 24.41
N ILE A 80 -4.24 9.13 23.15
CA ILE A 80 -3.31 9.73 22.20
C ILE A 80 -4.08 10.68 21.30
N ASP A 81 -3.68 11.95 21.30
CA ASP A 81 -4.17 12.97 20.38
C ASP A 81 -3.11 13.18 19.29
N ALA A 82 -3.41 12.77 18.06
CA ALA A 82 -2.51 12.90 16.93
C ALA A 82 -3.28 13.30 15.67
N ASP A 83 -2.76 14.28 14.94
CA ASP A 83 -3.29 14.72 13.65
C ASP A 83 -2.88 13.74 12.54
N VAL A 84 -3.65 12.67 12.41
CA VAL A 84 -3.48 11.65 11.38
C VAL A 84 -4.80 11.44 10.66
N THR A 85 -4.77 11.55 9.34
CA THR A 85 -5.93 11.28 8.47
C THR A 85 -5.65 10.12 7.55
N SER A 86 -6.68 9.31 7.26
CA SER A 86 -6.58 8.19 6.33
C SER A 86 -6.06 8.61 4.95
N ASP A 87 -5.25 7.75 4.36
CA ASP A 87 -4.73 7.87 2.99
C ASP A 87 -5.69 7.36 1.90
N CYS A 88 -6.93 7.04 2.26
CA CYS A 88 -7.94 6.50 1.35
C CYS A 88 -8.05 7.33 0.06
N ALA A 89 -7.79 6.70 -1.10
CA ALA A 89 -7.75 7.38 -2.39
C ALA A 89 -8.09 6.45 -3.56
N PRO A 90 -8.71 6.96 -4.65
CA PRO A 90 -8.83 6.22 -5.90
C PRO A 90 -7.47 6.17 -6.61
N LEU A 91 -6.99 4.97 -6.94
CA LEU A 91 -5.61 4.77 -7.40
C LEU A 91 -5.47 4.59 -8.92
N TRP A 92 -6.57 4.59 -9.68
CA TRP A 92 -6.47 4.41 -11.12
C TRP A 92 -5.62 5.48 -11.81
N GLY A 93 -5.75 6.75 -11.39
CA GLY A 93 -4.89 7.83 -11.88
C GLY A 93 -3.40 7.57 -11.61
N THR A 94 -3.07 7.10 -10.41
CA THR A 94 -1.70 6.72 -10.04
C THR A 94 -1.16 5.59 -10.91
N VAL A 95 -1.98 4.57 -11.21
CA VAL A 95 -1.60 3.49 -12.14
C VAL A 95 -1.36 4.03 -13.55
N GLN A 96 -2.22 4.94 -14.04
CA GLN A 96 -2.04 5.57 -15.34
C GLN A 96 -0.75 6.40 -15.41
N ASP A 97 -0.40 7.10 -14.35
CA ASP A 97 0.87 7.84 -14.26
C ASP A 97 2.07 6.91 -14.40
N ILE A 98 2.09 5.77 -13.70
CA ILE A 98 3.13 4.74 -13.81
C ILE A 98 3.22 4.22 -15.25
N LEU A 99 2.09 3.80 -15.83
CA LEU A 99 2.03 3.22 -17.17
C LEU A 99 2.32 4.24 -18.28
N SER A 100 2.21 5.54 -18.01
CA SER A 100 2.61 6.60 -18.93
C SER A 100 4.13 6.70 -19.09
N VAL A 101 4.89 6.27 -18.06
CA VAL A 101 6.36 6.24 -18.09
C VAL A 101 6.85 4.98 -18.78
N THR A 102 6.33 3.82 -18.36
CA THR A 102 6.73 2.53 -18.91
C THR A 102 5.63 1.50 -18.72
N LYS A 103 5.53 0.55 -19.67
CA LYS A 103 4.73 -0.67 -19.51
C LYS A 103 5.53 -1.84 -18.93
N ASP A 104 6.84 -1.70 -18.84
CA ASP A 104 7.73 -2.68 -18.22
C ASP A 104 7.70 -2.48 -16.69
N VAL A 105 6.60 -2.92 -16.10
CA VAL A 105 6.35 -2.93 -14.65
C VAL A 105 5.97 -4.34 -14.27
N HIS A 106 6.72 -4.95 -13.36
CA HIS A 106 6.56 -6.36 -13.03
C HIS A 106 5.47 -6.60 -11.99
N VAL A 107 5.34 -5.70 -11.01
CA VAL A 107 4.33 -5.79 -9.95
C VAL A 107 3.72 -4.41 -9.69
N ILE A 108 2.39 -4.37 -9.56
CA ILE A 108 1.64 -3.27 -8.96
C ILE A 108 0.66 -3.91 -7.97
N ARG A 109 0.80 -3.61 -6.71
CA ARG A 109 0.02 -4.22 -5.63
C ARG A 109 -0.43 -3.18 -4.62
N ASP A 110 -1.70 -3.22 -4.24
CA ASP A 110 -2.22 -2.41 -3.14
C ASP A 110 -1.64 -2.88 -1.78
N ALA A 111 -1.41 -1.94 -0.89
CA ALA A 111 -0.84 -2.19 0.44
C ALA A 111 -1.93 -2.15 1.54
N THR A 112 -3.11 -2.72 1.29
CA THR A 112 -4.26 -2.68 2.19
C THR A 112 -4.02 -3.55 3.43
N ARG A 113 -4.46 -4.78 3.46
CA ARG A 113 -4.32 -5.64 4.64
C ARG A 113 -2.88 -6.00 4.94
N GLY A 114 -2.46 -5.74 6.18
CA GLY A 114 -1.10 -6.02 6.64
C GLY A 114 -0.05 -5.09 6.04
N GLY A 115 -0.47 -4.02 5.37
CA GLY A 115 0.40 -2.96 4.89
C GLY A 115 1.45 -3.40 3.87
N VAL A 116 2.43 -2.55 3.68
CA VAL A 116 3.55 -2.77 2.75
C VAL A 116 4.36 -4.02 3.15
N GLY A 117 4.58 -4.24 4.45
CA GLY A 117 5.38 -5.38 4.93
C GLY A 117 4.82 -6.73 4.50
N THR A 118 3.49 -6.92 4.57
CA THR A 118 2.84 -8.15 4.11
C THR A 118 2.97 -8.32 2.60
N VAL A 119 2.73 -7.26 1.82
CA VAL A 119 2.89 -7.29 0.36
C VAL A 119 4.31 -7.69 -0.04
N LEU A 120 5.32 -7.12 0.60
CA LEU A 120 6.72 -7.45 0.31
C LEU A 120 7.03 -8.92 0.57
N TYR A 121 6.52 -9.49 1.66
CA TYR A 121 6.68 -10.92 1.94
C TYR A 121 5.95 -11.79 0.91
N GLU A 122 4.70 -11.47 0.58
CA GLU A 122 3.93 -12.18 -0.44
C GLU A 122 4.68 -12.20 -1.79
N ILE A 123 5.24 -11.06 -2.21
CA ILE A 123 5.97 -10.95 -3.47
C ILE A 123 7.30 -11.72 -3.40
N ALA A 124 8.07 -11.58 -2.32
CA ALA A 124 9.34 -12.31 -2.15
C ALA A 124 9.13 -13.83 -2.22
N GLU A 125 8.07 -14.35 -1.61
CA GLU A 125 7.72 -15.77 -1.66
C GLU A 125 7.24 -16.20 -3.05
N GLN A 126 6.34 -15.44 -3.69
CA GLN A 126 5.78 -15.78 -5.00
C GLN A 126 6.82 -15.75 -6.10
N SER A 127 7.71 -14.77 -6.10
CA SER A 127 8.78 -14.62 -7.10
C SER A 127 10.04 -15.43 -6.80
N HIS A 128 10.13 -16.03 -5.61
CA HIS A 128 11.32 -16.71 -5.11
C HIS A 128 12.57 -15.82 -5.08
N THR A 129 12.37 -14.53 -4.75
CA THR A 129 13.46 -13.54 -4.63
C THR A 129 13.58 -13.05 -3.19
N GLY A 130 14.65 -12.34 -2.88
CA GLY A 130 14.79 -11.56 -1.65
C GLY A 130 14.46 -10.09 -1.91
N ILE A 131 14.12 -9.36 -0.88
CA ILE A 131 13.90 -7.91 -0.94
C ILE A 131 14.77 -7.24 0.11
N ARG A 132 15.49 -6.20 -0.29
CA ARG A 132 16.30 -5.36 0.59
C ARG A 132 15.73 -3.95 0.62
N LEU A 133 15.36 -3.48 1.81
CA LEU A 133 14.82 -2.14 2.03
C LEU A 133 15.85 -1.23 2.65
N ASN A 134 15.73 0.07 2.40
CA ASN A 134 16.40 1.13 3.13
C ASN A 134 15.40 1.82 4.06
N ALA A 135 15.57 1.71 5.37
CA ALA A 135 14.67 2.28 6.36
C ALA A 135 14.52 3.82 6.22
N GLU A 136 15.61 4.54 5.91
CA GLU A 136 15.59 5.99 5.74
C GLU A 136 14.77 6.44 4.52
N ALA A 137 14.65 5.58 3.51
CA ALA A 137 13.93 5.90 2.29
C ALA A 137 12.41 5.66 2.41
N ILE A 138 11.95 5.00 3.46
CA ILE A 138 10.53 4.69 3.65
C ILE A 138 9.79 5.94 4.14
N PRO A 139 8.86 6.50 3.36
CA PRO A 139 8.14 7.71 3.75
C PRO A 139 7.09 7.37 4.82
N VAL A 140 7.28 7.87 6.03
CA VAL A 140 6.35 7.76 7.16
C VAL A 140 6.19 9.12 7.81
N GLN A 141 4.95 9.59 7.97
CA GLN A 141 4.70 10.89 8.61
C GLN A 141 5.13 10.85 10.09
N GLU A 142 5.64 11.95 10.61
CA GLU A 142 6.12 12.05 11.99
C GLU A 142 5.03 11.73 13.03
N SER A 143 3.78 12.12 12.75
CA SER A 143 2.64 11.76 13.61
C SER A 143 2.40 10.24 13.65
N VAL A 144 2.54 9.54 12.51
CA VAL A 144 2.44 8.07 12.44
C VAL A 144 3.61 7.41 13.16
N LYS A 145 4.85 7.89 12.97
CA LYS A 145 6.03 7.41 13.70
C LYS A 145 5.84 7.56 15.21
N GLY A 146 5.33 8.73 15.64
CA GLY A 146 5.07 8.99 17.05
C GLY A 146 4.07 8.02 17.67
N VAL A 147 2.92 7.80 17.03
CA VAL A 147 1.92 6.83 17.49
C VAL A 147 2.47 5.41 17.51
N CYS A 148 3.15 4.99 16.43
CA CYS A 148 3.77 3.66 16.35
C CYS A 148 4.81 3.46 17.45
N GLY A 149 5.67 4.46 17.71
CA GLY A 149 6.67 4.41 18.78
C GLY A 149 6.06 4.27 20.17
N MET A 150 4.96 4.97 20.45
CA MET A 150 4.26 4.84 21.73
C MET A 150 3.58 3.48 21.93
N LEU A 151 3.08 2.90 20.84
CA LEU A 151 2.32 1.64 20.88
C LEU A 151 3.15 0.39 20.55
N GLY A 152 4.44 0.55 20.21
CA GLY A 152 5.30 -0.55 19.81
C GLY A 152 4.91 -1.20 18.47
N LEU A 153 4.37 -0.41 17.56
CA LEU A 153 3.91 -0.87 16.24
C LEU A 153 4.95 -0.60 15.16
N GLU A 154 5.00 -1.47 14.14
CA GLU A 154 5.81 -1.30 12.95
C GLU A 154 4.97 -0.66 11.84
N PRO A 155 5.28 0.56 11.34
CA PRO A 155 4.52 1.24 10.30
C PRO A 155 4.34 0.42 9.02
N LEU A 156 5.31 -0.42 8.67
CA LEU A 156 5.25 -1.30 7.49
C LEU A 156 4.05 -2.26 7.51
N TYR A 157 3.52 -2.60 8.68
CA TYR A 157 2.38 -3.51 8.82
C TYR A 157 1.04 -2.81 9.02
N LEU A 158 1.03 -1.49 9.08
CA LEU A 158 -0.22 -0.73 9.13
C LEU A 158 -0.86 -0.64 7.74
N ALA A 159 -2.17 -0.88 7.69
CA ALA A 159 -2.93 -0.82 6.45
C ALA A 159 -2.83 0.55 5.76
N CYS A 160 -2.77 0.51 4.42
CA CYS A 160 -2.80 1.68 3.55
C CYS A 160 -3.94 1.50 2.54
N GLU A 161 -4.89 2.43 2.50
CA GLU A 161 -6.08 2.34 1.62
C GLU A 161 -5.95 3.21 0.36
N GLY A 162 -4.79 3.84 0.18
CA GLY A 162 -4.47 4.70 -0.95
C GLY A 162 -3.02 4.61 -1.39
N ARG A 163 -2.39 3.43 -1.23
CA ARG A 163 -0.98 3.23 -1.59
C ARG A 163 -0.78 1.97 -2.40
N LEU A 164 0.18 2.06 -3.32
CA LEU A 164 0.66 0.96 -4.16
C LEU A 164 2.12 0.66 -3.83
N VAL A 165 2.46 -0.62 -3.90
CA VAL A 165 3.85 -1.10 -3.98
C VAL A 165 4.09 -1.50 -5.43
N ILE A 166 5.15 -0.97 -6.03
CA ILE A 166 5.49 -1.15 -7.44
C ILE A 166 6.88 -1.77 -7.52
N PHE A 167 7.03 -2.76 -8.41
CA PHE A 167 8.31 -3.34 -8.76
C PHE A 167 8.54 -3.12 -10.25
N ALA A 168 9.65 -2.48 -10.58
CA ALA A 168 10.00 -2.15 -11.96
C ALA A 168 11.52 -2.17 -12.13
N PRO A 169 12.02 -2.36 -13.38
CA PRO A 169 13.44 -2.24 -13.68
C PRO A 169 14.04 -0.95 -13.11
N LYS A 170 15.22 -1.05 -12.50
CA LYS A 170 15.89 0.06 -11.80
C LYS A 170 16.05 1.31 -12.66
N GLU A 171 16.28 1.13 -13.96
CA GLU A 171 16.40 2.22 -14.93
C GLU A 171 15.13 3.06 -15.10
N ASN A 172 13.97 2.50 -14.79
CA ASN A 172 12.67 3.20 -14.87
C ASN A 172 12.25 3.86 -13.54
N ALA A 173 12.88 3.48 -12.43
CA ALA A 173 12.40 3.79 -11.09
C ALA A 173 12.34 5.30 -10.80
N GLU A 174 13.39 6.04 -11.13
CA GLU A 174 13.45 7.49 -10.90
C GLU A 174 12.40 8.23 -11.75
N ALA A 175 12.22 7.82 -13.00
CA ALA A 175 11.21 8.41 -13.88
C ALA A 175 9.78 8.12 -13.38
N ILE A 176 9.51 6.91 -12.86
CA ILE A 176 8.24 6.55 -12.23
C ILE A 176 8.00 7.46 -11.01
N VAL A 177 8.96 7.56 -10.10
CA VAL A 177 8.81 8.39 -8.88
C VAL A 177 8.63 9.86 -9.25
N ALA A 178 9.40 10.40 -10.19
CA ALA A 178 9.24 11.77 -10.66
C ALA A 178 7.83 12.02 -11.21
N LYS A 179 7.29 11.07 -11.98
CA LYS A 179 5.93 11.18 -12.50
C LYS A 179 4.88 11.07 -11.40
N LEU A 180 5.07 10.20 -10.43
CA LEU A 180 4.19 10.04 -9.28
C LEU A 180 4.12 11.32 -8.43
N HIS A 181 5.21 12.05 -8.28
CA HIS A 181 5.23 13.33 -7.55
C HIS A 181 4.34 14.41 -8.17
N GLU A 182 4.00 14.31 -9.46
CA GLU A 182 3.03 15.20 -10.11
C GLU A 182 1.58 14.83 -9.76
N GLY A 183 1.35 13.62 -9.25
CA GLY A 183 0.05 13.07 -8.96
C GLY A 183 -0.55 13.62 -7.66
N LYS A 184 -1.88 13.71 -7.60
CA LYS A 184 -2.62 14.22 -6.44
C LYS A 184 -2.40 13.40 -5.14
N TYR A 185 -2.20 12.08 -5.26
CA TYR A 185 -2.17 11.14 -4.14
C TYR A 185 -0.81 10.48 -3.91
N SER A 186 0.20 10.87 -4.70
CA SER A 186 1.50 10.20 -4.74
C SER A 186 2.70 11.14 -4.58
N THR A 187 2.49 12.32 -4.01
CA THR A 187 3.54 13.35 -3.80
C THR A 187 4.71 12.87 -2.94
N GLU A 188 4.49 11.86 -2.09
CA GLU A 188 5.49 11.25 -1.22
C GLU A 188 6.00 9.90 -1.76
N ALA A 189 5.86 9.65 -3.07
CA ALA A 189 6.37 8.44 -3.67
C ALA A 189 7.89 8.33 -3.50
N ALA A 190 8.39 7.11 -3.25
CA ALA A 190 9.81 6.89 -3.01
C ALA A 190 10.26 5.50 -3.44
N ILE A 191 11.52 5.40 -3.87
CA ILE A 191 12.23 4.12 -4.01
C ILE A 191 12.67 3.71 -2.61
N ILE A 192 12.12 2.61 -2.10
CA ILE A 192 12.37 2.15 -0.74
C ILE A 192 13.34 0.96 -0.66
N GLY A 193 13.73 0.37 -1.79
CA GLY A 193 14.60 -0.78 -1.82
C GLY A 193 14.75 -1.40 -3.19
N GLU A 194 15.26 -2.61 -3.19
CA GLU A 194 15.53 -3.39 -4.40
C GLU A 194 15.25 -4.89 -4.19
N VAL A 195 15.01 -5.58 -5.29
CA VAL A 195 14.89 -7.04 -5.33
C VAL A 195 16.27 -7.65 -5.53
N THR A 196 16.55 -8.74 -4.81
CA THR A 196 17.86 -9.42 -4.82
C THR A 196 17.70 -10.93 -5.00
N GLU A 197 18.76 -11.62 -5.42
CA GLU A 197 18.85 -13.07 -5.41
C GLU A 197 19.12 -13.63 -4.00
N GLU A 198 19.60 -12.78 -3.09
CA GLU A 198 19.97 -13.19 -1.74
C GLU A 198 18.71 -13.39 -0.89
N MET A 199 18.73 -14.39 -0.02
CA MET A 199 17.68 -14.69 0.96
C MET A 199 16.27 -14.79 0.37
N PRO A 200 16.01 -15.69 -0.61
CA PRO A 200 14.71 -15.84 -1.24
C PRO A 200 13.57 -16.01 -0.21
N GLY A 201 12.45 -15.36 -0.43
CA GLY A 201 11.29 -15.36 0.46
C GLY A 201 11.50 -14.55 1.74
N ARG A 202 12.51 -13.68 1.80
CA ARG A 202 12.81 -12.83 2.96
C ARG A 202 12.89 -11.36 2.59
N VAL A 203 12.59 -10.53 3.59
CA VAL A 203 12.73 -9.07 3.50
C VAL A 203 13.77 -8.63 4.52
N VAL A 204 14.81 -7.99 4.06
CA VAL A 204 15.89 -7.41 4.88
C VAL A 204 15.73 -5.91 4.92
N VAL A 205 15.88 -5.30 6.07
CA VAL A 205 15.87 -3.85 6.25
C VAL A 205 17.25 -3.38 6.67
N THR A 206 17.83 -2.48 5.89
CA THR A 206 19.03 -1.74 6.29
C THR A 206 18.59 -0.53 7.13
N THR A 207 19.03 -0.50 8.37
CA THR A 207 18.69 0.57 9.33
C THR A 207 19.50 1.84 9.06
N GLU A 208 19.12 2.96 9.66
CA GLU A 208 19.83 4.25 9.58
C GLU A 208 21.31 4.17 10.00
N ILE A 209 21.68 3.24 10.86
CA ILE A 209 23.08 3.01 11.29
C ILE A 209 23.80 1.97 10.42
N GLY A 210 23.20 1.54 9.30
CA GLY A 210 23.77 0.57 8.37
C GLY A 210 23.72 -0.89 8.83
N ALA A 211 23.01 -1.21 9.92
CA ALA A 211 22.80 -2.59 10.34
C ALA A 211 21.69 -3.24 9.51
N GLU A 212 21.88 -4.49 9.15
CA GLU A 212 20.87 -5.29 8.45
C GLU A 212 20.08 -6.14 9.43
N THR A 213 18.76 -6.09 9.32
CA THR A 213 17.84 -6.88 10.13
C THR A 213 16.80 -7.55 9.24
N LEU A 214 16.38 -8.75 9.59
CA LEU A 214 15.21 -9.33 8.95
C LEU A 214 13.96 -8.59 9.41
N LEU A 215 13.15 -8.12 8.47
CA LEU A 215 11.79 -7.70 8.80
C LEU A 215 11.07 -8.94 9.35
N PRO A 216 10.45 -8.91 10.54
CA PRO A 216 9.69 -10.05 11.03
C PRO A 216 8.61 -10.45 10.01
N PRO A 217 8.39 -11.75 9.74
CA PRO A 217 7.29 -12.14 8.85
C PRO A 217 5.95 -11.67 9.44
N PRO A 218 4.94 -11.38 8.58
CA PRO A 218 3.63 -10.98 9.06
C PRO A 218 3.08 -12.04 10.01
N GLY A 219 2.88 -11.68 11.26
CA GLY A 219 2.45 -12.58 12.34
C GLY A 219 1.30 -12.01 13.12
N GLY A 220 0.17 -12.74 13.16
CA GLY A 220 -1.01 -12.36 13.92
C GLY A 220 -1.84 -11.23 13.30
N GLU A 221 -3.00 -10.97 13.90
CA GLU A 221 -3.80 -9.78 13.58
C GLU A 221 -3.25 -8.62 14.41
N LEU A 222 -2.39 -7.78 13.81
CA LEU A 222 -1.89 -6.55 14.44
C LEU A 222 -3.01 -5.53 14.67
N LEU A 223 -4.07 -5.61 13.89
CA LEU A 223 -5.30 -4.84 14.03
C LEU A 223 -6.49 -5.76 13.71
N PRO A 224 -7.67 -5.57 14.34
CA PRO A 224 -8.88 -6.28 13.95
C PRO A 224 -9.07 -6.13 12.43
N ARG A 225 -9.50 -7.19 11.76
CA ARG A 225 -9.78 -7.16 10.32
C ARG A 225 -10.77 -6.05 10.02
N ILE A 226 -10.25 -4.97 9.44
CA ILE A 226 -10.99 -3.77 9.12
C ILE A 226 -10.98 -3.64 7.61
N CYS A 227 -11.84 -4.36 7.00
CA CYS A 227 -12.22 -4.14 5.62
C CYS A 227 -13.69 -4.41 5.50
#